data_7cea087ca37dc4063c540d273816a77d
#
_entry.id   7cea087ca37dc4063c540d273816a77d
#
_cell.length_a   1.000
_cell.length_b   1.000
_cell.length_c   1.000
_cell.angle_alpha   90.00
_cell.angle_beta   90.00
_cell.angle_gamma   90.00
#
_symmetry.space_group_name_H-M   'P 1'
#
loop_
_entity.id
_entity.type
_entity.pdbx_description
1 polymer ?
#
loop_
_entity_poly.entity_id
_entity_poly.type
_entity_poly.pdbx_seq_one_letter_code
_entity_poly.pdbx_strand_id
1 'polypeptide(L)'
;TSPFEHNSITFMFEVPMFVRSQHMRHRTWSYNEISRRYTEVDLKFYEPKAFRTQHESNRQASNLEDLINPEIENWSSMHSDKTTARKAMHMHHRKSLRLFDDLIAAGVCREQARGVLPQNLYAKYYGTVNLGNLLKFVDLRIHEGAQWEIQKVAEACLDIATEIWPFSIGAYRETRGA
;
A
#
# COMPACT_ATOMS: atom_id res chain seq x y z
N THR A 1 26.61 3.33 14.85
CA THR A 1 25.64 3.31 13.74
C THR A 1 26.21 2.64 12.50
N SER A 2 27.50 2.80 12.15
CA SER A 2 28.08 2.14 10.96
C SER A 2 27.95 0.59 10.97
N PRO A 3 27.98 -0.14 12.08
CA PRO A 3 27.71 -1.59 12.06
C PRO A 3 26.34 -1.95 11.46
N PHE A 4 25.35 -1.07 11.54
CA PHE A 4 24.02 -1.28 10.97
C PHE A 4 23.96 -1.06 9.45
N GLU A 5 25.06 -0.66 8.83
CA GLU A 5 25.19 -0.48 7.39
C GLU A 5 25.77 -1.75 6.70
N HIS A 6 26.40 -2.66 7.48
CA HIS A 6 27.09 -3.85 6.98
C HIS A 6 26.22 -5.13 6.97
N ASN A 7 24.91 -4.98 7.01
CA ASN A 7 23.95 -6.06 6.92
C ASN A 7 22.84 -5.68 5.94
N SER A 8 22.07 -6.64 5.48
CA SER A 8 20.92 -6.38 4.63
C SER A 8 19.83 -7.40 4.82
N ILE A 9 18.60 -6.98 4.60
CA ILE A 9 17.41 -7.82 4.54
C ILE A 9 16.63 -7.50 3.28
N THR A 10 16.08 -8.55 2.66
CA THR A 10 15.19 -8.42 1.51
C THR A 10 13.81 -8.89 1.90
N PHE A 11 12.84 -8.01 1.74
CA PHE A 11 11.42 -8.33 1.92
C PHE A 11 10.75 -8.51 0.55
N MET A 12 9.78 -9.41 0.49
CA MET A 12 8.81 -9.45 -0.59
C MET A 12 7.54 -8.74 -0.14
N PHE A 13 7.16 -7.72 -0.88
CA PHE A 13 5.96 -6.94 -0.61
C PHE A 13 4.84 -7.30 -1.59
N GLU A 14 3.62 -7.41 -1.07
CA GLU A 14 2.38 -7.42 -1.85
C GLU A 14 1.45 -6.37 -1.25
N VAL A 15 1.46 -5.17 -1.82
CA VAL A 15 0.74 -4.01 -1.29
C VAL A 15 0.05 -3.22 -2.41
N PRO A 16 -1.01 -2.43 -2.10
CA PRO A 16 -1.62 -1.56 -3.11
C PRO A 16 -0.62 -0.54 -3.67
N MET A 17 -0.79 -0.14 -4.93
CA MET A 17 0.12 0.80 -5.60
C MET A 17 0.24 2.14 -4.87
N PHE A 18 -0.80 2.62 -4.20
CA PHE A 18 -0.71 3.86 -3.42
C PHE A 18 0.21 3.70 -2.19
N VAL A 19 0.28 2.52 -1.56
CA VAL A 19 1.23 2.20 -0.47
C VAL A 19 2.64 2.04 -1.03
N ARG A 20 2.79 1.28 -2.13
CA ARG A 20 4.06 1.14 -2.84
C ARG A 20 4.67 2.50 -3.20
N SER A 21 3.87 3.43 -3.71
CA SER A 21 4.32 4.77 -4.09
C SER A 21 4.89 5.54 -2.90
N GLN A 22 4.33 5.36 -1.70
CA GLN A 22 4.88 5.94 -0.47
C GLN A 22 6.17 5.25 -0.03
N HIS A 23 6.25 3.91 -0.14
CA HIS A 23 7.45 3.17 0.21
C HIS A 23 8.63 3.53 -0.70
N MET A 24 8.42 3.67 -1.98
CA MET A 24 9.48 4.04 -2.94
C MET A 24 10.04 5.46 -2.78
N ARG A 25 9.47 6.29 -1.91
CA ARG A 25 10.07 7.58 -1.49
C ARG A 25 11.27 7.38 -0.55
N HIS A 26 11.45 6.19 0.02
CA HIS A 26 12.62 5.81 0.81
C HIS A 26 13.76 5.37 -0.12
N ARG A 27 14.54 6.33 -0.61
CA ARG A 27 15.55 6.15 -1.68
C ARG A 27 16.79 5.35 -1.27
N THR A 28 16.92 4.99 0.00
CA THR A 28 18.03 4.18 0.54
C THR A 28 17.74 2.67 0.47
N TRP A 29 16.59 2.30 -0.11
CA TRP A 29 16.22 0.93 -0.42
C TRP A 29 16.54 0.61 -1.88
N SER A 30 16.87 -0.65 -2.16
CA SER A 30 16.94 -1.19 -3.52
C SER A 30 15.65 -1.93 -3.84
N TYR A 31 15.02 -1.59 -4.97
CA TYR A 31 13.71 -2.14 -5.35
C TYR A 31 13.80 -2.92 -6.67
N ASN A 32 13.08 -4.05 -6.71
CA ASN A 32 12.86 -4.81 -7.93
C ASN A 32 11.38 -5.21 -8.01
N GLU A 33 10.64 -4.65 -8.98
CA GLU A 33 9.21 -4.86 -9.12
C GLU A 33 8.88 -5.80 -10.28
N ILE A 34 7.91 -6.68 -10.07
CA ILE A 34 7.33 -7.50 -11.14
C ILE A 34 6.56 -6.58 -12.08
N SER A 35 7.08 -6.43 -13.30
CA SER A 35 6.49 -5.54 -14.29
C SER A 35 5.14 -6.07 -14.77
N ARG A 36 4.11 -5.26 -14.62
CA ARG A 36 2.77 -5.54 -15.14
C ARG A 36 2.62 -5.42 -16.66
N ARG A 37 3.69 -5.09 -17.37
CA ARG A 37 3.71 -5.15 -18.82
C ARG A 37 3.75 -6.59 -19.34
N TYR A 38 4.17 -7.54 -18.48
CA TYR A 38 4.44 -8.93 -18.87
C TYR A 38 3.53 -9.95 -18.16
N THR A 39 2.72 -9.53 -17.19
CA THR A 39 1.89 -10.45 -16.40
C THR A 39 0.42 -10.04 -16.42
N GLU A 40 -0.46 -10.98 -16.76
CA GLU A 40 -1.92 -10.87 -16.69
C GLU A 40 -2.49 -11.53 -15.43
N VAL A 41 -1.66 -12.26 -14.70
CA VAL A 41 -2.12 -13.18 -13.66
C VAL A 41 -2.49 -12.41 -12.39
N ASP A 42 -3.70 -12.68 -11.89
CA ASP A 42 -4.14 -12.39 -10.52
C ASP A 42 -4.18 -10.89 -10.16
N LEU A 43 -4.95 -10.11 -10.94
CA LEU A 43 -5.19 -8.68 -10.63
C LEU A 43 -6.12 -8.57 -9.41
N LYS A 44 -5.54 -8.32 -8.24
CA LYS A 44 -6.24 -8.11 -6.97
C LYS A 44 -6.30 -6.63 -6.63
N PHE A 45 -7.40 -6.22 -6.01
CA PHE A 45 -7.59 -4.86 -5.54
C PHE A 45 -7.75 -4.81 -4.03
N TYR A 46 -7.16 -3.80 -3.43
CA TYR A 46 -7.39 -3.47 -2.02
C TYR A 46 -8.80 -2.88 -1.86
N GLU A 47 -9.60 -3.54 -1.06
CA GLU A 47 -10.96 -3.12 -0.70
C GLU A 47 -11.08 -3.11 0.82
N PRO A 48 -11.10 -1.94 1.47
CA PRO A 48 -11.26 -1.88 2.92
C PRO A 48 -12.63 -2.42 3.33
N LYS A 49 -12.70 -3.11 4.46
CA LYS A 49 -13.97 -3.61 5.03
C LYS A 49 -14.91 -2.47 5.42
N ALA A 50 -14.37 -1.35 5.87
CA ALA A 50 -15.04 -0.10 6.15
C ALA A 50 -14.06 1.06 5.88
N PHE A 51 -14.59 2.26 5.68
CA PHE A 51 -13.79 3.46 5.46
C PHE A 51 -13.58 4.19 6.77
N ARG A 52 -12.40 4.77 6.95
CA ARG A 52 -12.09 5.67 8.05
C ARG A 52 -12.59 7.08 7.72
N THR A 53 -13.07 7.81 8.70
CA THR A 53 -13.37 9.23 8.51
C THR A 53 -12.11 10.08 8.50
N GLN A 54 -12.23 11.28 7.96
CA GLN A 54 -11.14 12.26 7.94
C GLN A 54 -10.89 12.80 9.35
N HIS A 55 -9.63 12.88 9.77
CA HIS A 55 -9.26 13.55 11.02
C HIS A 55 -9.59 15.04 10.95
N GLU A 56 -10.14 15.62 12.03
CA GLU A 56 -10.68 16.98 12.05
C GLU A 56 -9.65 18.08 11.72
N SER A 57 -8.45 17.98 12.27
CA SER A 57 -7.40 19.00 12.11
C SER A 57 -6.23 18.57 11.23
N ASN A 58 -5.95 17.27 11.12
CA ASN A 58 -4.84 16.75 10.32
C ASN A 58 -5.33 16.12 9.03
N ARG A 59 -5.19 16.84 7.91
CA ARG A 59 -5.62 16.37 6.59
C ARG A 59 -4.89 15.11 6.09
N GLN A 60 -3.77 14.74 6.69
CA GLN A 60 -3.01 13.55 6.32
C GLN A 60 -3.41 12.32 7.15
N ALA A 61 -4.07 12.51 8.27
CA ALA A 61 -4.50 11.46 9.19
C ALA A 61 -5.98 11.07 8.98
N SER A 62 -6.33 9.90 9.45
CA SER A 62 -7.70 9.39 9.50
C SER A 62 -8.06 8.92 10.92
N ASN A 63 -9.34 8.95 11.26
CA ASN A 63 -9.83 8.40 12.51
C ASN A 63 -9.92 6.88 12.40
N LEU A 64 -9.21 6.18 13.27
CA LEU A 64 -9.15 4.71 13.23
C LEU A 64 -10.37 4.06 13.89
N GLU A 65 -11.01 4.77 14.81
CA GLU A 65 -12.15 4.27 15.58
C GLU A 65 -13.50 4.62 14.93
N ASP A 66 -13.53 5.63 14.07
CA ASP A 66 -14.74 6.07 13.38
C ASP A 66 -14.78 5.46 11.97
N LEU A 67 -15.40 4.29 11.87
CA LEU A 67 -15.50 3.51 10.66
C LEU A 67 -16.88 3.63 10.04
N ILE A 68 -16.94 4.01 8.77
CA ILE A 68 -18.18 4.23 8.03
C ILE A 68 -18.24 3.40 6.73
N ASN A 69 -19.46 3.18 6.28
CA ASN A 69 -19.72 2.69 4.92
C ASN A 69 -20.96 3.44 4.37
N PRO A 70 -20.80 4.73 4.04
CA PRO A 70 -21.93 5.60 3.69
C PRO A 70 -22.60 5.16 2.40
N GLU A 71 -23.86 5.55 2.25
CA GLU A 71 -24.52 5.53 0.96
C GLU A 71 -24.02 6.68 0.11
N ILE A 72 -23.76 6.40 -1.15
CA ILE A 72 -23.38 7.37 -2.18
C ILE A 72 -24.28 7.20 -3.40
N GLU A 73 -24.44 8.24 -4.17
CA GLU A 73 -25.13 8.14 -5.46
C GLU A 73 -24.30 7.32 -6.43
N ASN A 74 -24.95 6.42 -7.14
CA ASN A 74 -24.29 5.60 -8.17
C ASN A 74 -24.13 6.41 -9.44
N TRP A 75 -23.02 7.11 -9.57
CA TRP A 75 -22.66 7.92 -10.73
C TRP A 75 -22.57 7.14 -12.06
N SER A 76 -22.60 5.81 -12.00
CA SER A 76 -22.45 4.94 -13.17
C SER A 76 -23.79 4.47 -13.78
N SER A 77 -24.92 4.82 -13.18
CA SER A 77 -26.25 4.51 -13.73
C SER A 77 -26.99 5.80 -14.10
N MET A 78 -27.79 5.74 -15.16
CA MET A 78 -28.69 6.84 -15.54
C MET A 78 -29.82 7.06 -14.52
N HIS A 79 -29.96 6.18 -13.54
CA HIS A 79 -30.92 6.26 -12.45
C HIS A 79 -30.16 6.55 -11.15
N SER A 80 -30.73 7.37 -10.29
CA SER A 80 -30.19 7.79 -8.99
C SER A 80 -30.25 6.68 -7.93
N ASP A 81 -29.78 5.50 -8.25
CA ASP A 81 -29.73 4.39 -7.29
C ASP A 81 -28.60 4.64 -6.28
N LYS A 82 -28.95 4.73 -5.04
CA LYS A 82 -27.99 4.79 -3.94
C LYS A 82 -27.35 3.43 -3.72
N THR A 83 -26.05 3.41 -3.46
CA THR A 83 -25.32 2.22 -3.09
C THR A 83 -24.31 2.53 -2.01
N THR A 84 -23.88 1.53 -1.24
CA THR A 84 -22.84 1.76 -0.24
C THR A 84 -21.49 2.03 -0.89
N ALA A 85 -20.66 2.86 -0.25
CA ALA A 85 -19.33 3.24 -0.74
C ALA A 85 -18.47 2.01 -1.05
N ARG A 86 -18.52 0.95 -0.22
CA ARG A 86 -17.81 -0.31 -0.45
C ARG A 86 -18.28 -1.01 -1.73
N LYS A 87 -19.59 -1.10 -1.94
CA LYS A 87 -20.15 -1.71 -3.16
C LYS A 87 -19.79 -0.90 -4.41
N ALA A 88 -19.84 0.43 -4.33
CA ALA A 88 -19.43 1.30 -5.42
C ALA A 88 -17.96 1.12 -5.78
N MET A 89 -17.07 1.05 -4.79
CA MET A 89 -15.63 0.78 -5.00
C MET A 89 -15.42 -0.58 -5.68
N HIS A 90 -16.07 -1.64 -5.21
CA HIS A 90 -16.00 -2.95 -5.82
C HIS A 90 -16.47 -2.93 -7.29
N MET A 91 -17.59 -2.28 -7.56
CA MET A 91 -18.11 -2.14 -8.93
C MET A 91 -17.14 -1.36 -9.82
N HIS A 92 -16.48 -0.32 -9.29
CA HIS A 92 -15.47 0.44 -10.01
C HIS A 92 -14.27 -0.43 -10.38
N HIS A 93 -13.76 -1.24 -9.45
CA HIS A 93 -12.66 -2.18 -9.73
C HIS A 93 -13.03 -3.17 -10.84
N ARG A 94 -14.23 -3.75 -10.77
CA ARG A 94 -14.74 -4.67 -11.79
C ARG A 94 -14.87 -4.02 -13.18
N LYS A 95 -15.37 -2.80 -13.24
CA LYS A 95 -15.47 -2.04 -14.49
C LYS A 95 -14.11 -1.69 -15.08
N SER A 96 -13.15 -1.28 -14.21
CA SER A 96 -11.79 -0.97 -14.66
C SER A 96 -11.07 -2.20 -15.19
N LEU A 97 -11.26 -3.36 -14.55
CA LEU A 97 -10.69 -4.63 -15.02
C LEU A 97 -11.28 -5.01 -16.39
N ARG A 98 -12.61 -4.95 -16.53
CA ARG A 98 -13.26 -5.23 -17.81
C ARG A 98 -12.77 -4.29 -18.92
N LEU A 99 -12.67 -2.99 -18.65
CA LEU A 99 -12.14 -2.03 -19.62
C LEU A 99 -10.70 -2.36 -20.01
N PHE A 100 -9.86 -2.79 -19.05
CA PHE A 100 -8.50 -3.25 -19.34
C PHE A 100 -8.52 -4.44 -20.32
N ASP A 101 -9.34 -5.45 -20.05
CA ASP A 101 -9.46 -6.65 -20.89
C ASP A 101 -10.01 -6.30 -22.29
N ASP A 102 -11.02 -5.43 -22.37
CA ASP A 102 -11.61 -4.96 -23.63
C ASP A 102 -10.58 -4.18 -24.48
N LEU A 103 -9.74 -3.35 -23.84
CA LEU A 103 -8.66 -2.62 -24.54
C LEU A 103 -7.61 -3.58 -25.10
N ILE A 104 -7.21 -4.59 -24.35
CA ILE A 104 -6.28 -5.62 -24.82
C ILE A 104 -6.90 -6.39 -26.01
N ALA A 105 -8.15 -6.82 -25.89
CA ALA A 105 -8.87 -7.52 -26.95
C ALA A 105 -9.02 -6.67 -28.23
N ALA A 106 -9.12 -5.35 -28.08
CA ALA A 106 -9.18 -4.38 -29.19
C ALA A 106 -7.79 -4.09 -29.81
N GLY A 107 -6.70 -4.71 -29.32
CA GLY A 107 -5.35 -4.54 -29.85
C GLY A 107 -4.55 -3.38 -29.22
N VAL A 108 -5.04 -2.75 -28.16
CA VAL A 108 -4.27 -1.75 -27.43
C VAL A 108 -3.13 -2.41 -26.69
N CYS A 109 -1.93 -1.83 -26.77
CA CYS A 109 -0.77 -2.39 -26.07
C CYS A 109 -0.96 -2.34 -24.54
N ARG A 110 -0.42 -3.35 -23.83
CA ARG A 110 -0.51 -3.47 -22.36
C ARG A 110 0.02 -2.24 -21.63
N GLU A 111 1.01 -1.61 -22.18
CA GLU A 111 1.64 -0.42 -21.65
C GLU A 111 0.65 0.74 -21.47
N GLN A 112 -0.27 0.90 -22.41
CA GLN A 112 -1.35 1.91 -22.37
C GLN A 112 -2.59 1.39 -21.67
N ALA A 113 -3.03 0.16 -21.97
CA ALA A 113 -4.24 -0.44 -21.39
C ALA A 113 -4.22 -0.45 -19.85
N ARG A 114 -3.07 -0.75 -19.21
CA ARG A 114 -2.94 -0.72 -17.75
C ARG A 114 -3.22 0.62 -17.10
N GLY A 115 -3.25 1.72 -17.87
CA GLY A 115 -3.54 3.06 -17.38
C GLY A 115 -4.94 3.23 -16.80
N VAL A 116 -5.89 2.32 -17.13
CA VAL A 116 -7.26 2.36 -16.58
C VAL A 116 -7.39 1.66 -15.23
N LEU A 117 -6.34 0.97 -14.76
CA LEU A 117 -6.38 0.24 -13.49
C LEU A 117 -6.16 1.21 -12.31
N PRO A 118 -7.02 1.17 -11.28
CA PRO A 118 -6.94 2.08 -10.15
C PRO A 118 -5.75 1.79 -9.24
N GLN A 119 -5.35 2.77 -8.45
CA GLN A 119 -4.21 2.69 -7.54
C GLN A 119 -4.38 1.66 -6.39
N ASN A 120 -5.60 1.16 -6.20
CA ASN A 120 -5.89 0.06 -5.27
C ASN A 120 -5.37 -1.29 -5.76
N LEU A 121 -4.89 -1.38 -7.00
CA LEU A 121 -4.30 -2.60 -7.55
C LEU A 121 -3.06 -2.99 -6.73
N TYR A 122 -2.97 -4.26 -6.30
CA TYR A 122 -1.79 -4.78 -5.62
C TYR A 122 -0.59 -4.87 -6.56
N ALA A 123 0.57 -4.47 -6.06
CA ALA A 123 1.86 -4.64 -6.70
C ALA A 123 2.72 -5.60 -5.88
N LYS A 124 3.50 -6.44 -6.57
CA LYS A 124 4.49 -7.32 -5.94
C LYS A 124 5.90 -6.83 -6.29
N TYR A 125 6.73 -6.67 -5.29
CA TYR A 125 8.12 -6.26 -5.48
C TYR A 125 9.02 -6.72 -4.34
N TYR A 126 10.30 -6.80 -4.62
CA TYR A 126 11.33 -6.96 -3.59
C TYR A 126 11.87 -5.60 -3.17
N GLY A 127 12.12 -5.44 -1.89
CA GLY A 127 12.81 -4.29 -1.33
C GLY A 127 13.94 -4.76 -0.42
N THR A 128 15.16 -4.35 -0.72
CA THR A 128 16.36 -4.67 0.06
C THR A 128 16.87 -3.44 0.77
N VAL A 129 17.22 -3.59 2.04
CA VAL A 129 17.66 -2.47 2.89
C VAL A 129 18.61 -2.95 3.98
N ASN A 130 19.52 -2.10 4.45
CA ASN A 130 20.29 -2.34 5.66
C ASN A 130 19.50 -1.96 6.92
N LEU A 131 19.91 -2.46 8.08
CA LEU A 131 19.20 -2.24 9.35
C LEU A 131 19.06 -0.76 9.69
N GLY A 132 20.09 0.05 9.50
CA GLY A 132 20.05 1.48 9.81
C GLY A 132 18.97 2.24 9.00
N ASN A 133 18.82 1.92 7.72
CA ASN A 133 17.82 2.51 6.85
C ASN A 133 16.42 1.91 7.04
N LEU A 134 16.33 0.62 7.47
CA LEU A 134 15.09 0.02 7.90
C LEU A 134 14.51 0.77 9.11
N LEU A 135 15.34 1.02 10.14
CA LEU A 135 14.89 1.74 11.33
C LEU A 135 14.44 3.17 11.00
N LYS A 136 15.12 3.88 10.10
CA LYS A 136 14.66 5.19 9.61
C LYS A 136 13.30 5.13 8.90
N PHE A 137 13.06 4.07 8.14
CA PHE A 137 11.75 3.84 7.52
C PHE A 137 10.66 3.61 8.57
N VAL A 138 10.94 2.74 9.55
CA VAL A 138 10.06 2.43 10.67
C VAL A 138 9.70 3.69 11.46
N ASP A 139 10.71 4.49 11.85
CA ASP A 139 10.53 5.75 12.57
C ASP A 139 9.58 6.71 11.86
N LEU A 140 9.73 6.82 10.55
CA LEU A 140 8.94 7.76 9.77
C LEU A 140 7.51 7.24 9.49
N ARG A 141 7.32 5.91 9.49
CA ARG A 141 6.07 5.29 9.05
C ARG A 141 5.20 4.71 10.16
N ILE A 142 5.73 4.46 11.35
CA ILE A 142 4.92 4.08 12.53
C ILE A 142 4.31 5.32 13.22
N HIS A 143 4.72 6.53 12.83
CA HIS A 143 4.15 7.77 13.38
C HIS A 143 2.65 7.90 13.06
N GLU A 144 1.87 8.39 14.02
CA GLU A 144 0.40 8.55 13.93
C GLU A 144 -0.09 9.39 12.74
N GLY A 145 0.73 10.33 12.26
CA GLY A 145 0.47 11.12 11.06
C GLY A 145 0.71 10.40 9.73
N ALA A 146 1.27 9.18 9.75
CA ALA A 146 1.43 8.39 8.54
C ALA A 146 0.11 7.69 8.16
N GLN A 147 -0.09 7.40 6.89
CA GLN A 147 -1.25 6.65 6.45
C GLN A 147 -1.25 5.24 7.06
N TRP A 148 -2.40 4.80 7.57
CA TRP A 148 -2.53 3.53 8.30
C TRP A 148 -1.97 2.31 7.54
N GLU A 149 -2.19 2.21 6.23
CA GLU A 149 -1.73 1.08 5.43
C GLU A 149 -0.19 0.99 5.37
N ILE A 150 0.53 2.12 5.28
CA ILE A 150 1.99 2.09 5.31
C ILE A 150 2.53 1.89 6.74
N GLN A 151 1.78 2.31 7.78
CA GLN A 151 2.12 1.97 9.17
C GLN A 151 2.16 0.45 9.33
N LYS A 152 1.12 -0.27 8.86
CA LYS A 152 1.06 -1.75 8.94
C LYS A 152 2.20 -2.44 8.18
N VAL A 153 2.65 -1.86 7.08
CA VAL A 153 3.84 -2.36 6.36
C VAL A 153 5.11 -2.16 7.20
N ALA A 154 5.27 -1.00 7.82
CA ALA A 154 6.45 -0.71 8.66
C ALA A 154 6.48 -1.58 9.92
N GLU A 155 5.34 -1.77 10.58
CA GLU A 155 5.19 -2.70 11.72
C GLU A 155 5.58 -4.12 11.32
N ALA A 156 5.06 -4.65 10.22
CA ALA A 156 5.37 -6.00 9.73
C ALA A 156 6.88 -6.15 9.40
N CYS A 157 7.50 -5.12 8.78
CA CYS A 157 8.93 -5.13 8.54
C CYS A 157 9.75 -5.17 9.85
N LEU A 158 9.32 -4.42 10.86
CA LEU A 158 9.97 -4.40 12.16
C LEU A 158 9.84 -5.75 12.89
N ASP A 159 8.66 -6.37 12.81
CA ASP A 159 8.41 -7.68 13.43
C ASP A 159 9.29 -8.78 12.80
N ILE A 160 9.35 -8.85 11.47
CA ILE A 160 10.24 -9.78 10.75
C ILE A 160 11.71 -9.51 11.10
N ALA A 161 12.13 -8.25 11.15
CA ALA A 161 13.49 -7.88 11.49
C ALA A 161 13.83 -8.22 12.96
N THR A 162 12.85 -8.23 13.86
CA THR A 162 13.03 -8.61 15.26
C THR A 162 13.43 -10.08 15.40
N GLU A 163 12.91 -10.97 14.56
CA GLU A 163 13.30 -12.38 14.55
C GLU A 163 14.75 -12.58 14.10
N ILE A 164 15.25 -11.71 13.22
CA ILE A 164 16.60 -11.81 12.64
C ILE A 164 17.64 -11.09 13.52
N TRP A 165 17.30 -9.92 14.07
CA TRP A 165 18.19 -9.06 14.85
C TRP A 165 17.60 -8.70 16.22
N PRO A 166 17.27 -9.68 17.10
CA PRO A 166 16.52 -9.44 18.33
C PRO A 166 17.21 -8.45 19.28
N PHE A 167 18.53 -8.54 19.44
CA PHE A 167 19.28 -7.64 20.32
C PHE A 167 19.32 -6.20 19.78
N SER A 168 19.56 -6.03 18.48
CA SER A 168 19.62 -4.70 17.87
C SER A 168 18.26 -4.00 17.88
N ILE A 169 17.19 -4.74 17.59
CA ILE A 169 15.82 -4.21 17.62
C ILE A 169 15.36 -3.97 19.06
N GLY A 170 15.75 -4.84 20.03
CA GLY A 170 15.51 -4.61 21.45
C GLY A 170 16.11 -3.28 21.93
N ALA A 171 17.40 -3.07 21.67
CA ALA A 171 18.08 -1.80 21.98
C ALA A 171 17.44 -0.58 21.29
N TYR A 172 17.03 -0.73 20.03
CA TYR A 172 16.31 0.33 19.33
C TYR A 172 14.98 0.69 20.03
N ARG A 173 14.18 -0.29 20.44
CA ARG A 173 12.93 -0.07 21.18
C ARG A 173 13.15 0.65 22.50
N GLU A 174 14.17 0.24 23.27
CA GLU A 174 14.53 0.90 24.54
C GLU A 174 14.90 2.38 24.35
N THR A 175 15.62 2.74 23.28
CA THR A 175 16.01 4.13 23.00
C THR A 175 14.84 5.04 22.60
N ARG A 176 13.69 4.47 22.23
CA ARG A 176 12.49 5.19 21.81
C ARG A 176 11.51 5.44 22.96
N GLY A 177 11.82 4.98 24.18
CA GLY A 177 10.97 5.17 25.34
C GLY A 177 9.62 4.48 25.20
N ALA A 178 9.69 3.29 24.66
CA ALA A 178 8.53 2.44 24.40
C ALA A 178 7.57 2.45 25.52
#